data_26f44a86d04f15cdca6fd5e99591fa4b
#
_entry.id   26f44a86d04f15cdca6fd5e99591fa4b
#
_cell.length_a   1.000
_cell.length_b   1.000
_cell.length_c   1.000
_cell.angle_alpha   90.00
_cell.angle_beta   90.00
_cell.angle_gamma   90.00
#
_symmetry.space_group_name_H-M   'P 1'
#
loop_
_entity.id
_entity.type
_entity.pdbx_description
1 polymer ?
#
loop_
_entity_poly.entity_id
_entity_poly.type
_entity_poly.pdbx_seq_one_letter_code
_entity_poly.pdbx_strand_id
1 'polypeptide(L)'
;MNIEQVLTEHPVFDGHNDLLWALREAVGYDFDALDISVPNNAQPTRTHTDLPRARAGGLGAQFWSVFVPAELPAEEIVVATLEQIDAARRMCARYPELALVTDVAGVEQAWQRNQIASLMGAEGGHQIQDSLGVLRMYARLGVRYLTLTHNNNVSWADSATDHPVLGGLNDFGGEVITEMNRLGMIVDLSHVSSSVMRQAMNLTTRPV
;
A
#
# COMPACT_ATOMS: atom_id res chain seq x y z
N MET A 1 29.40 -10.06 12.51
CA MET A 1 28.17 -10.37 11.79
C MET A 1 28.34 -9.86 10.37
N ASN A 2 28.18 -10.68 9.35
CA ASN A 2 28.22 -10.22 7.97
C ASN A 2 26.78 -9.78 7.54
N ILE A 3 26.65 -9.14 6.36
CA ILE A 3 25.36 -8.59 5.92
C ILE A 3 24.30 -9.68 5.73
N GLU A 4 24.68 -10.87 5.26
CA GLU A 4 23.74 -11.99 5.06
C GLU A 4 23.16 -12.48 6.39
N GLN A 5 23.99 -12.54 7.45
CA GLN A 5 23.52 -12.87 8.79
C GLN A 5 22.52 -11.81 9.31
N VAL A 6 22.82 -10.53 9.10
CA VAL A 6 21.90 -9.44 9.49
C VAL A 6 20.57 -9.57 8.77
N LEU A 7 20.57 -9.77 7.45
CA LEU A 7 19.35 -9.89 6.65
C LEU A 7 18.54 -11.18 6.97
N THR A 8 19.22 -12.22 7.43
CA THR A 8 18.54 -13.46 7.88
C THR A 8 17.84 -13.25 9.22
N GLU A 9 18.50 -12.57 10.17
CA GLU A 9 17.94 -12.30 11.49
C GLU A 9 16.94 -11.15 11.49
N HIS A 10 17.16 -10.16 10.60
CA HIS A 10 16.37 -8.93 10.47
C HIS A 10 16.06 -8.67 8.99
N PRO A 11 15.07 -9.39 8.41
CA PRO A 11 14.69 -9.19 7.01
C PRO A 11 14.21 -7.76 6.73
N VAL A 12 14.44 -7.29 5.50
CA VAL A 12 13.97 -5.97 5.08
C VAL A 12 12.44 -5.93 5.10
N PHE A 13 11.90 -4.92 5.75
CA PHE A 13 10.48 -4.58 5.72
C PHE A 13 10.32 -3.32 4.86
N ASP A 14 9.80 -3.46 3.64
CA ASP A 14 9.58 -2.34 2.73
C ASP A 14 8.14 -1.83 2.82
N GLY A 15 8.00 -0.53 3.08
CA GLY A 15 6.72 0.13 3.31
C GLY A 15 5.92 0.43 2.04
N HIS A 16 6.53 0.34 0.82
CA HIS A 16 5.83 0.78 -0.39
C HIS A 16 6.41 0.18 -1.68
N ASN A 17 5.53 -0.29 -2.56
CA ASN A 17 5.93 -0.78 -3.89
C ASN A 17 4.77 -0.73 -4.88
N ASP A 18 4.95 -0.02 -6.00
CA ASP A 18 3.94 0.23 -7.05
C ASP A 18 3.85 -0.86 -8.11
N LEU A 19 4.35 -2.05 -7.83
CA LEU A 19 4.32 -3.15 -8.80
C LEU A 19 2.91 -3.41 -9.36
N LEU A 20 1.88 -3.31 -8.52
CA LEU A 20 0.50 -3.60 -8.94
C LEU A 20 0.01 -2.62 -10.01
N TRP A 21 0.32 -1.32 -9.86
CA TRP A 21 -0.03 -0.35 -10.89
C TRP A 21 0.75 -0.58 -12.18
N ALA A 22 2.05 -0.87 -12.08
CA ALA A 22 2.89 -1.20 -13.23
C ALA A 22 2.36 -2.44 -13.97
N LEU A 23 1.88 -3.47 -13.27
CA LEU A 23 1.25 -4.65 -13.87
C LEU A 23 -0.08 -4.32 -14.56
N ARG A 24 -0.88 -3.40 -13.98
CA ARG A 24 -2.11 -2.91 -14.63
C ARG A 24 -1.80 -2.29 -15.99
N GLU A 25 -0.88 -1.34 -16.02
CA GLU A 25 -0.55 -0.59 -17.22
C GLU A 25 0.13 -1.45 -18.29
N ALA A 26 1.02 -2.34 -17.86
CA ALA A 26 1.81 -3.13 -18.79
C ALA A 26 1.01 -4.30 -19.41
N VAL A 27 0.22 -5.01 -18.61
CA VAL A 27 -0.38 -6.29 -19.00
C VAL A 27 -1.81 -6.51 -18.47
N GLY A 28 -2.48 -5.50 -17.91
CA GLY A 28 -3.85 -5.65 -17.38
C GLY A 28 -3.97 -6.72 -16.30
N TYR A 29 -2.95 -6.88 -15.45
CA TYR A 29 -2.84 -7.91 -14.42
C TYR A 29 -2.79 -9.36 -14.96
N ASP A 30 -2.34 -9.55 -16.21
CA ASP A 30 -2.05 -10.87 -16.76
C ASP A 30 -0.68 -11.37 -16.28
N PHE A 31 -0.68 -12.19 -15.23
CA PHE A 31 0.53 -12.76 -14.64
C PHE A 31 1.18 -13.85 -15.52
N ASP A 32 0.55 -14.30 -16.61
CA ASP A 32 1.16 -15.18 -17.59
C ASP A 32 1.94 -14.36 -18.63
N ALA A 33 1.47 -13.16 -18.94
CA ALA A 33 2.17 -12.25 -19.85
C ALA A 33 3.37 -11.57 -19.16
N LEU A 34 3.34 -11.34 -17.83
CA LEU A 34 4.44 -10.82 -17.03
C LEU A 34 4.55 -11.61 -15.73
N ASP A 35 5.49 -12.56 -15.70
CA ASP A 35 5.74 -13.44 -14.57
C ASP A 35 6.82 -12.87 -13.63
N ILE A 36 6.43 -12.39 -12.46
CA ILE A 36 7.36 -11.80 -11.48
C ILE A 36 8.29 -12.82 -10.81
N SER A 37 8.09 -14.12 -10.99
CA SER A 37 9.03 -15.16 -10.56
C SER A 37 10.24 -15.31 -11.48
N VAL A 38 10.18 -14.72 -12.66
CA VAL A 38 11.27 -14.69 -13.64
C VAL A 38 12.07 -13.38 -13.48
N PRO A 39 13.42 -13.44 -13.52
CA PRO A 39 14.23 -12.23 -13.45
C PRO A 39 13.83 -11.21 -14.51
N ASN A 40 13.69 -9.96 -14.10
CA ASN A 40 13.16 -8.88 -14.93
C ASN A 40 13.93 -8.65 -16.24
N ASN A 41 15.26 -8.90 -16.23
CA ASN A 41 16.10 -8.79 -17.43
C ASN A 41 15.87 -9.89 -18.47
N ALA A 42 15.14 -10.95 -18.12
CA ALA A 42 14.77 -12.06 -19.01
C ALA A 42 13.37 -11.87 -19.62
N GLN A 43 12.69 -10.76 -19.36
CA GLN A 43 11.33 -10.48 -19.82
C GLN A 43 11.30 -9.31 -20.83
N PRO A 44 10.35 -9.31 -21.78
CA PRO A 44 10.21 -8.22 -22.74
C PRO A 44 9.74 -6.92 -22.11
N THR A 45 8.87 -7.01 -21.11
CA THR A 45 8.40 -5.88 -20.32
C THR A 45 9.13 -5.85 -19.00
N ARG A 46 9.68 -4.70 -18.64
CA ARG A 46 10.48 -4.54 -17.43
C ARG A 46 9.70 -3.78 -16.36
N THR A 47 9.71 -4.34 -15.16
CA THR A 47 9.27 -3.68 -13.94
C THR A 47 10.48 -3.36 -13.06
N HIS A 48 10.29 -2.62 -11.98
CA HIS A 48 11.38 -2.38 -11.01
C HIS A 48 11.54 -3.55 -10.02
N THR A 49 10.55 -4.44 -9.95
CA THR A 49 10.49 -5.52 -8.96
C THR A 49 10.36 -6.88 -9.64
N ASP A 50 11.08 -7.87 -9.15
CA ASP A 50 10.86 -9.30 -9.38
C ASP A 50 11.21 -10.09 -8.10
N LEU A 51 10.65 -11.28 -7.94
CA LEU A 51 10.84 -12.10 -6.75
C LEU A 51 12.30 -12.59 -6.56
N PRO A 52 13.04 -12.98 -7.62
CA PRO A 52 14.45 -13.34 -7.47
C PRO A 52 15.31 -12.25 -6.86
N ARG A 53 15.19 -11.00 -7.32
CA ARG A 53 15.94 -9.87 -6.76
C ARG A 53 15.44 -9.49 -5.37
N ALA A 54 14.14 -9.51 -5.13
CA ALA A 54 13.57 -9.24 -3.82
C ALA A 54 14.12 -10.20 -2.76
N ARG A 55 14.16 -11.50 -3.06
CA ARG A 55 14.77 -12.51 -2.18
C ARG A 55 16.27 -12.32 -1.99
N ALA A 56 17.00 -12.09 -3.08
CA ALA A 56 18.45 -11.86 -3.02
C ALA A 56 18.80 -10.60 -2.20
N GLY A 57 17.90 -9.60 -2.18
CA GLY A 57 18.00 -8.39 -1.36
C GLY A 57 17.58 -8.57 0.11
N GLY A 58 17.16 -9.76 0.52
CA GLY A 58 16.73 -10.03 1.89
C GLY A 58 15.35 -9.45 2.24
N LEU A 59 14.49 -9.21 1.24
CA LEU A 59 13.12 -8.72 1.46
C LEU A 59 12.32 -9.79 2.23
N GLY A 60 11.86 -9.45 3.42
CA GLY A 60 11.02 -10.31 4.26
C GLY A 60 9.58 -9.85 4.36
N ALA A 61 9.32 -8.57 4.13
CA ALA A 61 7.95 -8.05 4.10
C ALA A 61 7.83 -6.88 3.12
N GLN A 62 6.68 -6.78 2.44
CA GLN A 62 6.37 -5.75 1.47
C GLN A 62 4.95 -5.25 1.65
N PHE A 63 4.79 -3.93 1.74
CA PHE A 63 3.52 -3.31 1.44
C PHE A 63 3.41 -3.09 -0.07
N TRP A 64 2.43 -3.75 -0.68
CA TRP A 64 2.05 -3.51 -2.06
C TRP A 64 1.11 -2.33 -2.11
N SER A 65 1.49 -1.29 -2.86
CA SER A 65 0.66 -0.11 -3.05
C SER A 65 -0.58 -0.49 -3.86
N VAL A 66 -1.74 -0.13 -3.33
CA VAL A 66 -3.01 -0.07 -4.04
C VAL A 66 -3.21 1.39 -4.43
N PHE A 67 -2.66 1.76 -5.56
CA PHE A 67 -2.67 3.12 -6.08
C PHE A 67 -3.62 3.25 -7.26
N VAL A 68 -4.37 4.35 -7.32
CA VAL A 68 -5.09 4.78 -8.52
C VAL A 68 -4.88 6.29 -8.72
N PRO A 69 -4.76 6.78 -9.98
CA PRO A 69 -4.64 8.20 -10.24
C PRO A 69 -5.84 8.98 -9.70
N ALA A 70 -5.57 10.15 -9.10
CA ALA A 70 -6.62 11.02 -8.60
C ALA A 70 -7.43 11.70 -9.71
N GLU A 71 -6.91 11.68 -10.93
CA GLU A 71 -7.52 12.23 -12.14
C GLU A 71 -8.57 11.31 -12.78
N LEU A 72 -8.70 10.07 -12.30
CA LEU A 72 -9.78 9.19 -12.75
C LEU A 72 -11.15 9.79 -12.42
N PRO A 73 -12.18 9.52 -13.24
CA PRO A 73 -13.56 9.85 -12.89
C PRO A 73 -13.92 9.25 -11.52
N ALA A 74 -14.61 10.03 -10.69
CA ALA A 74 -14.93 9.64 -9.31
C ALA A 74 -15.62 8.28 -9.22
N GLU A 75 -16.50 7.97 -10.18
CA GLU A 75 -17.21 6.69 -10.28
C GLU A 75 -16.31 5.49 -10.60
N GLU A 76 -15.12 5.72 -11.14
CA GLU A 76 -14.17 4.66 -11.50
C GLU A 76 -13.17 4.37 -10.36
N ILE A 77 -12.91 5.34 -9.48
CA ILE A 77 -11.84 5.25 -8.47
C ILE A 77 -12.02 4.03 -7.56
N VAL A 78 -13.22 3.86 -6.98
CA VAL A 78 -13.50 2.74 -6.08
C VAL A 78 -13.41 1.40 -6.82
N VAL A 79 -13.89 1.34 -8.05
CA VAL A 79 -13.82 0.12 -8.88
C VAL A 79 -12.37 -0.23 -9.18
N ALA A 80 -11.56 0.74 -9.64
CA ALA A 80 -10.14 0.53 -9.93
C ALA A 80 -9.35 0.12 -8.68
N THR A 81 -9.68 0.68 -7.51
CA THR A 81 -9.09 0.29 -6.22
C THR A 81 -9.42 -1.18 -5.88
N LEU A 82 -10.68 -1.59 -6.06
CA LEU A 82 -11.10 -2.98 -5.81
C LEU A 82 -10.44 -3.97 -6.77
N GLU A 83 -10.30 -3.62 -8.05
CA GLU A 83 -9.56 -4.42 -9.04
C GLU A 83 -8.09 -4.62 -8.63
N GLN A 84 -7.47 -3.58 -8.08
CA GLN A 84 -6.09 -3.67 -7.64
C GLN A 84 -5.93 -4.49 -6.35
N ILE A 85 -6.87 -4.40 -5.41
CA ILE A 85 -6.94 -5.28 -4.23
C ILE A 85 -7.10 -6.74 -4.68
N ASP A 86 -7.96 -7.02 -5.66
CA ASP A 86 -8.11 -8.36 -6.24
C ASP A 86 -6.80 -8.84 -6.88
N ALA A 87 -6.15 -7.98 -7.66
CA ALA A 87 -4.88 -8.30 -8.31
C ALA A 87 -3.79 -8.65 -7.27
N ALA A 88 -3.68 -7.90 -6.15
CA ALA A 88 -2.77 -8.20 -5.05
C ALA A 88 -3.04 -9.59 -4.46
N ARG A 89 -4.30 -9.92 -4.25
CA ARG A 89 -4.72 -11.23 -3.71
C ARG A 89 -4.41 -12.37 -4.69
N ARG A 90 -4.69 -12.19 -5.98
CA ARG A 90 -4.35 -13.16 -7.03
C ARG A 90 -2.83 -13.35 -7.15
N MET A 91 -2.07 -12.26 -7.09
CA MET A 91 -0.61 -12.30 -7.08
C MET A 91 -0.09 -13.17 -5.92
N CYS A 92 -0.53 -12.90 -4.70
CA CYS A 92 -0.12 -13.68 -3.52
C CYS A 92 -0.58 -15.15 -3.59
N ALA A 93 -1.73 -15.43 -4.20
CA ALA A 93 -2.21 -16.81 -4.39
C ALA A 93 -1.42 -17.57 -5.46
N ARG A 94 -0.90 -16.88 -6.47
CA ARG A 94 -0.14 -17.48 -7.57
C ARG A 94 1.29 -17.83 -7.18
N TYR A 95 1.94 -16.95 -6.42
CA TYR A 95 3.37 -17.10 -6.10
C TYR A 95 3.54 -17.62 -4.66
N PRO A 96 4.01 -18.88 -4.50
CA PRO A 96 4.14 -19.50 -3.19
C PRO A 96 5.18 -18.81 -2.28
N GLU A 97 6.03 -17.97 -2.86
CA GLU A 97 6.96 -17.11 -2.14
C GLU A 97 6.30 -15.98 -1.38
N LEU A 98 5.07 -15.63 -1.73
CA LEU A 98 4.31 -14.53 -1.12
C LEU A 98 3.26 -15.09 -0.15
N ALA A 99 3.12 -14.44 0.99
CA ALA A 99 2.05 -14.73 1.93
C ALA A 99 1.23 -13.47 2.19
N LEU A 100 -0.02 -13.42 1.73
CA LEU A 100 -0.90 -12.31 2.07
C LEU A 100 -1.22 -12.35 3.57
N VAL A 101 -0.86 -11.27 4.26
CA VAL A 101 -1.02 -11.17 5.72
C VAL A 101 -1.66 -9.82 6.08
N THR A 102 -2.19 -9.72 7.29
CA THR A 102 -2.92 -8.52 7.73
C THR A 102 -2.55 -8.07 9.14
N ASP A 103 -1.64 -8.77 9.80
CA ASP A 103 -1.19 -8.49 11.16
C ASP A 103 0.24 -9.03 11.41
N VAL A 104 0.81 -8.68 12.54
CA VAL A 104 2.16 -9.06 12.94
C VAL A 104 2.32 -10.59 13.04
N ALA A 105 1.32 -11.28 13.57
CA ALA A 105 1.39 -12.74 13.69
C ALA A 105 1.46 -13.41 12.30
N GLY A 106 0.75 -12.88 11.32
CA GLY A 106 0.84 -13.30 9.93
C GLY A 106 2.23 -13.05 9.32
N VAL A 107 2.85 -11.89 9.62
CA VAL A 107 4.22 -11.59 9.19
C VAL A 107 5.20 -12.61 9.76
N GLU A 108 5.16 -12.86 11.06
CA GLU A 108 6.04 -13.83 11.73
C GLU A 108 5.86 -15.26 11.18
N GLN A 109 4.62 -15.66 10.91
CA GLN A 109 4.33 -16.96 10.28
C GLN A 109 4.86 -17.06 8.84
N ALA A 110 4.78 -15.97 8.06
CA ALA A 110 5.35 -15.93 6.72
C ALA A 110 6.87 -16.13 6.77
N TRP A 111 7.56 -15.44 7.68
CA TRP A 111 9.01 -15.61 7.87
C TRP A 111 9.40 -17.03 8.29
N GLN A 112 8.65 -17.66 9.19
CA GLN A 112 8.87 -19.06 9.58
C GLN A 112 8.74 -20.03 8.39
N ARG A 113 7.96 -19.68 7.37
CA ARG A 113 7.78 -20.45 6.13
C ARG A 113 8.72 -20.02 5.02
N ASN A 114 9.66 -19.11 5.30
CA ASN A 114 10.55 -18.51 4.31
C ASN A 114 9.78 -17.83 3.16
N GLN A 115 8.68 -17.16 3.49
CA GLN A 115 7.85 -16.37 2.55
C GLN A 115 8.04 -14.87 2.80
N ILE A 116 7.82 -14.06 1.77
CA ILE A 116 7.73 -12.60 1.87
C ILE A 116 6.31 -12.27 2.37
N ALA A 117 6.22 -11.72 3.57
CA ALA A 117 4.95 -11.23 4.09
C ALA A 117 4.44 -10.09 3.22
N SER A 118 3.25 -10.26 2.65
CA SER A 118 2.65 -9.34 1.69
C SER A 118 1.46 -8.64 2.32
N LEU A 119 1.55 -7.31 2.46
CA LEU A 119 0.50 -6.46 2.99
C LEU A 119 0.00 -5.53 1.87
N MET A 120 -1.16 -4.92 2.04
CA MET A 120 -1.68 -3.93 1.11
C MET A 120 -1.83 -2.58 1.81
N GLY A 121 -1.44 -1.52 1.11
CA GLY A 121 -1.66 -0.15 1.53
C GLY A 121 -2.32 0.66 0.42
N ALA A 122 -3.37 1.42 0.74
CA ALA A 122 -4.02 2.30 -0.22
C ALA A 122 -3.31 3.65 -0.24
N GLU A 123 -2.87 4.08 -1.42
CA GLU A 123 -2.12 5.32 -1.59
C GLU A 123 -3.01 6.44 -2.13
N GLY A 124 -3.49 7.25 -1.20
CA GLY A 124 -4.26 8.45 -1.48
C GLY A 124 -5.71 8.40 -0.99
N GLY A 125 -6.08 9.39 -0.17
CA GLY A 125 -7.40 9.48 0.45
C GLY A 125 -8.55 9.68 -0.52
N HIS A 126 -8.29 10.10 -1.78
CA HIS A 126 -9.29 10.17 -2.83
C HIS A 126 -9.94 8.80 -3.10
N GLN A 127 -9.23 7.70 -2.82
CA GLN A 127 -9.73 6.35 -3.06
C GLN A 127 -10.94 5.97 -2.21
N ILE A 128 -11.15 6.63 -1.06
CA ILE A 128 -12.35 6.37 -0.24
C ILE A 128 -13.58 7.15 -0.68
N GLN A 129 -13.46 8.09 -1.65
CA GLN A 129 -14.56 8.91 -2.18
C GLN A 129 -15.43 9.50 -1.05
N ASP A 130 -14.77 10.13 -0.07
CA ASP A 130 -15.37 10.75 1.12
C ASP A 130 -16.32 9.84 1.90
N SER A 131 -16.04 8.54 1.91
CA SER A 131 -16.90 7.52 2.53
C SER A 131 -16.15 6.66 3.55
N LEU A 132 -16.48 6.81 4.83
CA LEU A 132 -16.02 5.89 5.87
C LEU A 132 -16.52 4.44 5.65
N GLY A 133 -17.62 4.26 4.90
CA GLY A 133 -18.11 2.96 4.51
C GLY A 133 -17.12 2.25 3.58
N VAL A 134 -16.59 2.96 2.57
CA VAL A 134 -15.57 2.44 1.66
C VAL A 134 -14.28 2.13 2.42
N LEU A 135 -13.81 3.03 3.30
CA LEU A 135 -12.65 2.79 4.16
C LEU A 135 -12.77 1.49 4.97
N ARG A 136 -13.95 1.27 5.60
CA ARG A 136 -14.24 0.03 6.34
C ARG A 136 -14.17 -1.21 5.46
N MET A 137 -14.64 -1.12 4.21
CA MET A 137 -14.58 -2.26 3.28
C MET A 137 -13.13 -2.53 2.84
N TYR A 138 -12.33 -1.51 2.56
CA TYR A 138 -10.90 -1.71 2.26
C TYR A 138 -10.16 -2.39 3.41
N ALA A 139 -10.41 -1.97 4.66
CA ALA A 139 -9.85 -2.63 5.84
C ALA A 139 -10.24 -4.11 5.92
N ARG A 140 -11.51 -4.45 5.65
CA ARG A 140 -12.00 -5.84 5.62
C ARG A 140 -11.39 -6.67 4.50
N LEU A 141 -11.08 -6.05 3.36
CA LEU A 141 -10.41 -6.69 2.24
C LEU A 141 -8.89 -6.87 2.46
N GLY A 142 -8.36 -6.33 3.55
CA GLY A 142 -6.97 -6.55 3.95
C GLY A 142 -6.04 -5.36 3.76
N VAL A 143 -6.54 -4.19 3.39
CA VAL A 143 -5.73 -2.95 3.36
C VAL A 143 -5.36 -2.56 4.79
N ARG A 144 -4.09 -2.23 5.03
CA ARG A 144 -3.54 -1.98 6.37
C ARG A 144 -2.98 -0.60 6.59
N TYR A 145 -2.79 0.21 5.53
CA TYR A 145 -2.63 1.65 5.67
C TYR A 145 -3.49 2.40 4.66
N LEU A 146 -3.72 3.67 4.93
CA LEU A 146 -4.20 4.65 3.95
C LEU A 146 -3.28 5.88 4.02
N THR A 147 -2.68 6.24 2.90
CA THR A 147 -2.01 7.53 2.73
C THR A 147 -3.10 8.60 2.58
N LEU A 148 -3.09 9.62 3.47
CA LEU A 148 -4.22 10.55 3.56
C LEU A 148 -4.41 11.42 2.31
N THR A 149 -3.31 11.70 1.58
CA THR A 149 -3.32 12.38 0.26
C THR A 149 -2.31 11.72 -0.65
N HIS A 150 -2.39 11.95 -1.95
CA HIS A 150 -1.28 11.74 -2.88
C HIS A 150 -0.76 13.10 -3.36
N ASN A 151 -0.58 13.31 -4.65
CA ASN A 151 -0.07 14.58 -5.18
C ASN A 151 -1.10 15.73 -5.09
N ASN A 152 -2.38 15.42 -5.11
CA ASN A 152 -3.48 16.36 -5.08
C ASN A 152 -4.11 16.44 -3.68
N ASN A 153 -4.64 17.61 -3.32
CA ASN A 153 -5.51 17.72 -2.16
C ASN A 153 -6.72 16.79 -2.33
N VAL A 154 -7.22 16.32 -1.22
CA VAL A 154 -8.57 15.73 -1.16
C VAL A 154 -9.52 16.73 -0.48
N SER A 155 -10.82 16.48 -0.53
CA SER A 155 -11.84 17.36 0.07
C SER A 155 -11.66 17.63 1.57
N TRP A 156 -10.83 16.83 2.27
CA TRP A 156 -10.67 16.83 3.72
C TRP A 156 -9.22 16.92 4.21
N ALA A 157 -8.21 16.94 3.31
CA ALA A 157 -6.79 17.04 3.68
C ALA A 157 -5.97 17.70 2.55
N ASP A 158 -5.03 18.55 2.95
CA ASP A 158 -4.08 19.19 2.04
C ASP A 158 -2.86 18.29 1.77
N SER A 159 -2.48 18.17 0.49
CA SER A 159 -1.25 17.52 0.03
C SER A 159 -0.01 18.41 0.21
N ALA A 160 1.17 17.80 0.20
CA ALA A 160 2.46 18.51 0.23
C ALA A 160 2.79 19.20 -1.10
N THR A 161 2.23 18.73 -2.21
CA THR A 161 2.59 19.16 -3.57
C THR A 161 1.51 19.98 -4.25
N ASP A 162 0.36 20.18 -3.61
CA ASP A 162 -0.73 21.00 -4.10
C ASP A 162 -0.84 22.33 -3.31
N HIS A 163 -1.62 23.27 -3.83
CA HIS A 163 -1.86 24.53 -3.13
C HIS A 163 -2.74 24.31 -1.89
N PRO A 164 -2.32 24.76 -0.70
CA PRO A 164 -3.12 24.61 0.51
C PRO A 164 -4.50 25.27 0.38
N VAL A 165 -5.55 24.54 0.71
CA VAL A 165 -6.95 25.02 0.66
C VAL A 165 -7.56 25.03 2.06
N LEU A 166 -7.28 23.99 2.85
CA LEU A 166 -7.88 23.79 4.17
C LEU A 166 -6.98 24.30 5.32
N GLY A 167 -5.67 24.44 5.06
CA GLY A 167 -4.67 24.67 6.11
C GLY A 167 -4.41 23.41 6.95
N GLY A 168 -4.73 22.23 6.41
CA GLY A 168 -4.54 20.93 7.04
C GLY A 168 -5.70 19.98 6.82
N LEU A 169 -6.23 19.42 7.91
CA LEU A 169 -7.42 18.56 7.94
C LEU A 169 -8.68 19.38 8.24
N ASN A 170 -9.81 18.97 7.65
CA ASN A 170 -11.13 19.38 8.15
C ASN A 170 -11.71 18.33 9.12
N ASP A 171 -12.95 18.51 9.57
CA ASP A 171 -13.62 17.62 10.55
C ASP A 171 -13.70 16.18 10.01
N PHE A 172 -14.05 15.98 8.73
CA PHE A 172 -14.10 14.66 8.13
C PHE A 172 -12.73 13.97 8.09
N GLY A 173 -11.63 14.72 7.84
CA GLY A 173 -10.27 14.19 7.94
C GLY A 173 -9.96 13.67 9.36
N GLY A 174 -10.44 14.35 10.39
CA GLY A 174 -10.37 13.87 11.78
C GLY A 174 -11.17 12.58 12.02
N GLU A 175 -12.35 12.46 11.43
CA GLU A 175 -13.16 11.23 11.47
C GLU A 175 -12.47 10.07 10.77
N VAL A 176 -11.83 10.31 9.62
CA VAL A 176 -11.04 9.29 8.89
C VAL A 176 -9.93 8.73 9.77
N ILE A 177 -9.12 9.58 10.41
CA ILE A 177 -8.04 9.15 11.31
C ILE A 177 -8.59 8.34 12.48
N THR A 178 -9.67 8.81 13.11
CA THR A 178 -10.33 8.12 14.22
C THR A 178 -10.80 6.72 13.79
N GLU A 179 -11.41 6.61 12.62
CA GLU A 179 -11.91 5.34 12.09
C GLU A 179 -10.75 4.40 11.71
N MET A 180 -9.66 4.92 11.11
CA MET A 180 -8.45 4.14 10.84
C MET A 180 -7.87 3.54 12.11
N ASN A 181 -7.76 4.32 13.18
CA ASN A 181 -7.30 3.84 14.49
C ASN A 181 -8.20 2.72 15.04
N ARG A 182 -9.52 2.87 14.91
CA ARG A 182 -10.50 1.85 15.33
C ARG A 182 -10.37 0.55 14.53
N LEU A 183 -10.05 0.66 13.23
CA LEU A 183 -9.89 -0.47 12.31
C LEU A 183 -8.52 -1.15 12.43
N GLY A 184 -7.57 -0.54 13.16
CA GLY A 184 -6.18 -1.00 13.20
C GLY A 184 -5.43 -0.77 11.88
N MET A 185 -5.82 0.25 11.12
CA MET A 185 -5.11 0.71 9.93
C MET A 185 -4.07 1.77 10.33
N ILE A 186 -2.91 1.72 9.70
CA ILE A 186 -1.84 2.70 9.87
C ILE A 186 -2.23 3.99 9.13
N VAL A 187 -2.12 5.12 9.80
CA VAL A 187 -2.24 6.45 9.17
C VAL A 187 -0.92 6.77 8.50
N ASP A 188 -0.87 6.67 7.18
CA ASP A 188 0.34 6.99 6.43
C ASP A 188 0.39 8.49 6.12
N LEU A 189 1.49 9.12 6.52
CA LEU A 189 1.74 10.55 6.41
C LEU A 189 2.60 10.93 5.20
N SER A 190 2.89 9.97 4.31
CA SER A 190 3.52 10.25 3.02
C SER A 190 2.62 11.21 2.22
N HIS A 191 3.22 12.08 1.43
CA HIS A 191 2.53 13.05 0.57
C HIS A 191 1.68 14.14 1.26
N VAL A 192 1.46 14.07 2.56
CA VAL A 192 0.62 15.07 3.26
C VAL A 192 1.36 16.39 3.50
N SER A 193 0.62 17.50 3.55
CA SER A 193 1.19 18.78 3.96
C SER A 193 1.73 18.72 5.41
N SER A 194 2.69 19.60 5.74
CA SER A 194 3.21 19.69 7.09
C SER A 194 2.14 20.00 8.13
N SER A 195 1.06 20.68 7.75
CA SER A 195 -0.08 20.96 8.63
C SER A 195 -0.89 19.70 8.89
N VAL A 196 -1.22 18.92 7.86
CA VAL A 196 -1.89 17.61 7.99
C VAL A 196 -1.06 16.68 8.88
N MET A 197 0.26 16.59 8.64
CA MET A 197 1.16 15.74 9.44
C MET A 197 1.06 16.06 10.94
N ARG A 198 1.19 17.35 11.31
CA ARG A 198 1.10 17.78 12.72
C ARG A 198 -0.28 17.50 13.31
N GLN A 199 -1.35 17.78 12.57
CA GLN A 199 -2.72 17.56 13.04
C GLN A 199 -3.01 16.07 13.20
N ALA A 200 -2.60 15.24 12.23
CA ALA A 200 -2.76 13.79 12.30
C ALA A 200 -2.02 13.18 13.50
N MET A 201 -0.76 13.60 13.75
CA MET A 201 0.00 13.13 14.90
C MET A 201 -0.63 13.55 16.25
N ASN A 202 -1.37 14.66 16.31
CA ASN A 202 -2.09 15.08 17.50
C ASN A 202 -3.41 14.30 17.71
N LEU A 203 -4.02 13.82 16.64
CA LEU A 203 -5.32 13.12 16.65
C LEU A 203 -5.15 11.61 16.82
N THR A 204 -4.11 11.03 16.20
CA THR A 204 -3.93 9.58 16.23
C THR A 204 -3.60 9.08 17.63
N THR A 205 -4.15 7.91 17.95
CA THR A 205 -3.86 7.18 19.21
C THR A 205 -2.97 5.95 18.96
N ARG A 206 -2.53 5.76 17.71
CA ARG A 206 -1.70 4.65 17.24
C ARG A 206 -0.47 5.19 16.52
N PRO A 207 0.59 4.39 16.38
CA PRO A 207 1.72 4.74 15.50
C PRO A 207 1.27 5.05 14.08
N VAL A 208 1.99 5.95 13.41
CA VAL A 208 1.83 6.35 12.01
C VAL A 208 2.94 5.75 11.16
#